data_9c6a797394d6d263e080b46f111f11ef
#
_entry.id   9c6a797394d6d263e080b46f111f11ef
#
_cell.length_a   1.000
_cell.length_b   1.000
_cell.length_c   1.000
_cell.angle_alpha   90.00
_cell.angle_beta   90.00
_cell.angle_gamma   90.00
#
_symmetry.space_group_name_H-M   'P 1'
#
loop_
_entity.id
_entity.type
_entity.pdbx_description
1 polymer ?
#
loop_
_entity_poly.entity_id
_entity_poly.type
_entity_poly.pdbx_seq_one_letter_code
_entity_poly.pdbx_strand_id
1 'polypeptide(L)'
;KGLIKVTQAPANRYAYYLTPKGFSEKGRLTAEYFSQSFKFFREAREQCNDLYEHCIARGWRRIAFAGISDLSEIAIMSAHEFPIDLVGIVDMNGDYDAVEFARVRVVSKPARLERPDVVIVTDLRTSEDSFKKLISEFPREKILAFPLLGIKSDKLKPKERTAT
;
A
#
# COMPACT_ATOMS: atom_id res chain seq x y z
N LYS A 1 34.84 -9.79 2.59
CA LYS A 1 35.90 -8.77 2.65
C LYS A 1 35.93 -7.97 1.36
N GLY A 2 35.86 -6.61 1.46
CA GLY A 2 36.29 -5.72 0.38
C GLY A 2 35.24 -5.23 -0.58
N LEU A 3 34.02 -4.88 -0.12
CA LEU A 3 33.04 -4.16 -0.97
C LEU A 3 33.35 -2.65 -1.04
N ILE A 4 33.98 -2.11 0.02
CA ILE A 4 34.33 -0.69 0.14
C ILE A 4 35.82 -0.60 0.45
N LYS A 5 36.51 0.35 -0.20
CA LYS A 5 37.86 0.78 0.10
C LYS A 5 37.80 2.16 0.76
N VAL A 6 38.46 2.31 1.90
CA VAL A 6 38.57 3.60 2.61
C VAL A 6 39.95 4.15 2.37
N THR A 7 40.05 5.41 1.99
CA THR A 7 41.31 6.12 1.82
C THR A 7 41.27 7.41 2.63
N GLN A 8 42.32 7.70 3.36
CA GLN A 8 42.43 8.96 4.09
C GLN A 8 42.73 10.07 3.10
N ALA A 9 41.92 11.10 3.08
CA ALA A 9 42.09 12.30 2.28
C ALA A 9 42.76 13.41 3.12
N PRO A 10 43.42 14.41 2.52
CA PRO A 10 43.96 15.56 3.25
C PRO A 10 42.88 16.22 4.13
N ALA A 11 43.30 16.78 5.28
CA ALA A 11 42.48 17.41 6.30
C ALA A 11 41.58 16.44 7.11
N ASN A 12 42.10 15.27 7.50
CA ASN A 12 41.39 14.27 8.36
C ASN A 12 40.02 13.83 7.84
N ARG A 13 39.81 13.79 6.54
CA ARG A 13 38.62 13.26 5.90
C ARG A 13 38.86 11.84 5.38
N TYR A 14 37.83 11.02 5.36
CA TYR A 14 37.86 9.69 4.77
C TYR A 14 37.05 9.69 3.47
N ALA A 15 37.65 9.18 2.41
CA ALA A 15 36.98 8.94 1.15
C ALA A 15 36.63 7.44 1.04
N TYR A 16 35.40 7.14 0.71
CA TYR A 16 34.89 5.79 0.56
C TYR A 16 34.66 5.50 -0.93
N TYR A 17 35.27 4.43 -1.40
CA TYR A 17 35.14 4.00 -2.80
C TYR A 17 34.59 2.58 -2.83
N LEU A 18 33.67 2.32 -3.78
CA LEU A 18 33.26 0.96 -4.09
C LEU A 18 34.40 0.26 -4.83
N THR A 19 34.73 -0.95 -4.39
CA THR A 19 35.59 -1.84 -5.17
C THR A 19 34.83 -2.38 -6.39
N PRO A 20 35.46 -2.93 -7.44
CA PRO A 20 34.78 -3.60 -8.55
C PRO A 20 33.76 -4.64 -8.06
N LYS A 21 34.12 -5.43 -7.04
CA LYS A 21 33.21 -6.37 -6.39
C LYS A 21 32.05 -5.67 -5.68
N GLY A 22 32.30 -4.53 -5.01
CA GLY A 22 31.28 -3.73 -4.37
C GLY A 22 30.30 -3.11 -5.37
N PHE A 23 30.83 -2.69 -6.52
CA PHE A 23 29.99 -2.17 -7.60
C PHE A 23 29.09 -3.24 -8.22
N SER A 24 29.63 -4.44 -8.48
CA SER A 24 28.87 -5.58 -8.98
C SER A 24 27.77 -6.00 -7.98
N GLU A 25 28.09 -6.06 -6.69
CA GLU A 25 27.13 -6.42 -5.64
C GLU A 25 26.02 -5.36 -5.50
N LYS A 26 26.37 -4.06 -5.57
CA LYS A 26 25.39 -2.99 -5.61
C LYS A 26 24.44 -3.14 -6.78
N GLY A 27 24.96 -3.43 -7.98
CA GLY A 27 24.15 -3.67 -9.18
C GLY A 27 23.18 -4.84 -9.01
N ARG A 28 23.66 -5.96 -8.45
CA ARG A 28 22.83 -7.14 -8.16
C ARG A 28 21.69 -6.80 -7.19
N LEU A 29 22.01 -6.16 -6.05
CA LEU A 29 21.02 -5.77 -5.06
C LEU A 29 20.01 -4.76 -5.61
N THR A 30 20.46 -3.85 -6.47
CA THR A 30 19.55 -2.90 -7.12
C THR A 30 18.57 -3.60 -8.06
N ALA A 31 19.06 -4.55 -8.86
CA ALA A 31 18.21 -5.34 -9.76
C ALA A 31 17.20 -6.21 -8.98
N GLU A 32 17.64 -6.81 -7.88
CA GLU A 32 16.78 -7.58 -6.99
C GLU A 32 15.69 -6.70 -6.35
N TYR A 33 16.05 -5.53 -5.85
CA TYR A 33 15.11 -4.55 -5.30
C TYR A 33 14.04 -4.16 -6.33
N PHE A 34 14.44 -3.81 -7.55
CA PHE A 34 13.48 -3.49 -8.61
C PHE A 34 12.56 -4.66 -8.94
N SER A 35 13.11 -5.87 -9.04
CA SER A 35 12.32 -7.07 -9.30
C SER A 35 11.25 -7.31 -8.23
N GLN A 36 11.62 -7.15 -6.95
CA GLN A 36 10.68 -7.28 -5.82
C GLN A 36 9.63 -6.16 -5.84
N SER A 37 10.03 -4.91 -6.13
CA SER A 37 9.11 -3.78 -6.22
C SER A 37 8.08 -3.96 -7.33
N PHE A 38 8.51 -4.43 -8.51
CA PHE A 38 7.59 -4.73 -9.61
C PHE A 38 6.67 -5.92 -9.31
N LYS A 39 7.15 -6.93 -8.58
CA LYS A 39 6.31 -8.05 -8.14
C LYS A 39 5.22 -7.54 -7.20
N PHE A 40 5.59 -6.76 -6.19
CA PHE A 40 4.64 -6.13 -5.26
C PHE A 40 3.60 -5.29 -6.01
N PHE A 41 4.03 -4.44 -6.94
CA PHE A 41 3.13 -3.59 -7.73
C PHE A 41 2.09 -4.42 -8.50
N ARG A 42 2.53 -5.49 -9.20
CA ARG A 42 1.61 -6.36 -9.96
C ARG A 42 0.62 -7.08 -9.06
N GLU A 43 1.10 -7.61 -7.94
CA GLU A 43 0.26 -8.30 -6.95
C GLU A 43 -0.77 -7.35 -6.32
N ALA A 44 -0.33 -6.16 -5.91
CA ALA A 44 -1.22 -5.14 -5.36
C ALA A 44 -2.29 -4.72 -6.37
N ARG A 45 -1.91 -4.50 -7.64
CA ARG A 45 -2.84 -4.11 -8.70
C ARG A 45 -3.87 -5.22 -9.00
N GLU A 46 -3.44 -6.48 -9.05
CA GLU A 46 -4.35 -7.62 -9.23
C GLU A 46 -5.37 -7.68 -8.09
N GLN A 47 -4.91 -7.54 -6.84
CA GLN A 47 -5.80 -7.51 -5.68
C GLN A 47 -6.72 -6.28 -5.66
N CYS A 48 -6.29 -5.12 -6.18
CA CYS A 48 -7.17 -3.96 -6.37
C CYS A 48 -8.33 -4.30 -7.29
N ASN A 49 -8.06 -4.91 -8.42
CA ASN A 49 -9.09 -5.29 -9.39
C ASN A 49 -10.12 -6.22 -8.76
N ASP A 50 -9.66 -7.27 -8.07
CA ASP A 50 -10.55 -8.23 -7.38
C ASP A 50 -11.43 -7.54 -6.32
N LEU A 51 -10.84 -6.61 -5.54
CA LEU A 51 -11.58 -5.86 -4.52
C LEU A 51 -12.61 -4.91 -5.13
N TYR A 52 -12.25 -4.20 -6.21
CA TYR A 52 -13.18 -3.26 -6.84
C TYR A 52 -14.32 -3.98 -7.55
N GLU A 53 -14.05 -5.08 -8.26
CA GLU A 53 -15.08 -5.95 -8.82
C GLU A 53 -16.04 -6.45 -7.74
N HIS A 54 -15.51 -6.89 -6.60
CA HIS A 54 -16.30 -7.31 -5.46
C HIS A 54 -17.18 -6.17 -4.90
N CYS A 55 -16.63 -4.96 -4.76
CA CYS A 55 -17.39 -3.79 -4.33
C CYS A 55 -18.53 -3.48 -5.32
N ILE A 56 -18.22 -3.46 -6.60
CA ILE A 56 -19.16 -3.17 -7.68
C ILE A 56 -20.32 -4.18 -7.70
N ALA A 57 -20.00 -5.48 -7.56
CA ALA A 57 -21.01 -6.55 -7.50
C ALA A 57 -21.98 -6.42 -6.32
N ARG A 58 -21.56 -5.72 -5.25
CA ARG A 58 -22.40 -5.41 -4.08
C ARG A 58 -23.13 -4.08 -4.16
N GLY A 59 -22.93 -3.34 -5.25
CA GLY A 59 -23.48 -1.99 -5.41
C GLY A 59 -22.71 -0.92 -4.60
N TRP A 60 -21.54 -1.25 -4.06
CA TRP A 60 -20.68 -0.30 -3.34
C TRP A 60 -19.86 0.50 -4.35
N ARG A 61 -20.13 1.78 -4.41
CA ARG A 61 -19.46 2.70 -5.34
C ARG A 61 -18.58 3.71 -4.64
N ARG A 62 -18.92 4.06 -3.40
CA ARG A 62 -18.23 5.04 -2.58
C ARG A 62 -17.22 4.35 -1.69
N ILE A 63 -15.95 4.40 -2.07
CA ILE A 63 -14.85 3.69 -1.40
C ILE A 63 -13.99 4.70 -0.66
N ALA A 64 -13.65 4.39 0.59
CA ALA A 64 -12.61 5.07 1.33
C ALA A 64 -11.43 4.13 1.59
N PHE A 65 -10.25 4.69 1.77
CA PHE A 65 -9.08 3.94 2.20
C PHE A 65 -8.74 4.24 3.66
N ALA A 66 -8.08 3.29 4.32
CA ALA A 66 -7.55 3.46 5.66
C ALA A 66 -6.04 3.18 5.66
N GLY A 67 -5.26 4.22 5.86
CA GLY A 67 -3.81 4.23 5.84
C GLY A 67 -3.22 4.74 4.53
N ILE A 68 -2.14 5.51 4.67
CA ILE A 68 -1.35 6.07 3.56
C ILE A 68 -0.09 5.25 3.40
N SER A 69 0.13 4.72 2.19
CA SER A 69 1.27 3.89 1.85
C SER A 69 1.39 3.73 0.33
N ASP A 70 2.44 3.07 -0.15
CA ASP A 70 2.58 2.70 -1.56
C ASP A 70 1.37 1.88 -2.05
N LEU A 71 0.75 1.07 -1.17
CA LEU A 71 -0.45 0.32 -1.50
C LEU A 71 -1.65 1.21 -1.77
N SER A 72 -1.84 2.27 -0.97
CA SER A 72 -2.92 3.23 -1.21
C SER A 72 -2.72 4.00 -2.52
N GLU A 73 -1.48 4.31 -2.89
CA GLU A 73 -1.17 4.96 -4.16
C GLU A 73 -1.50 4.05 -5.35
N ILE A 74 -1.09 2.78 -5.30
CA ILE A 74 -1.44 1.78 -6.31
C ILE A 74 -2.96 1.62 -6.41
N ALA A 75 -3.64 1.58 -5.26
CA ALA A 75 -5.10 1.46 -5.21
C ALA A 75 -5.80 2.66 -5.84
N ILE A 76 -5.35 3.89 -5.56
CA ILE A 76 -5.88 5.11 -6.18
C ILE A 76 -5.68 5.07 -7.70
N MET A 77 -4.49 4.71 -8.17
CA MET A 77 -4.20 4.61 -9.60
C MET A 77 -5.10 3.59 -10.29
N SER A 78 -5.29 2.42 -9.68
CA SER A 78 -6.14 1.35 -10.21
C SER A 78 -7.62 1.73 -10.21
N ALA A 79 -8.08 2.56 -9.27
CA ALA A 79 -9.47 2.98 -9.15
C ALA A 79 -9.99 3.72 -10.39
N HIS A 80 -9.13 4.40 -11.14
CA HIS A 80 -9.50 5.12 -12.36
C HIS A 80 -10.05 4.23 -13.49
N GLU A 81 -9.79 2.92 -13.41
CA GLU A 81 -10.28 1.94 -14.41
C GLU A 81 -11.69 1.42 -14.07
N PHE A 82 -12.24 1.81 -12.91
CA PHE A 82 -13.50 1.29 -12.38
C PHE A 82 -14.54 2.40 -12.16
N PRO A 83 -15.85 2.11 -12.28
CA PRO A 83 -16.90 3.07 -12.01
C PRO A 83 -17.15 3.20 -10.49
N ILE A 84 -16.15 3.65 -9.76
CA ILE A 84 -16.16 3.87 -8.31
C ILE A 84 -15.73 5.30 -8.00
N ASP A 85 -16.10 5.78 -6.81
CA ASP A 85 -15.82 7.12 -6.31
C ASP A 85 -14.98 7.01 -5.04
N LEU A 86 -13.79 7.60 -5.06
CA LEU A 86 -12.91 7.63 -3.89
C LEU A 86 -13.29 8.83 -3.02
N VAL A 87 -13.92 8.56 -1.88
CA VAL A 87 -14.46 9.61 -0.99
C VAL A 87 -13.46 10.10 0.06
N GLY A 88 -12.31 9.48 0.17
CA GLY A 88 -11.24 9.94 1.04
C GLY A 88 -10.33 8.83 1.56
N ILE A 89 -9.29 9.25 2.25
CA ILE A 89 -8.35 8.39 2.98
C ILE A 89 -8.39 8.80 4.44
N VAL A 90 -8.57 7.84 5.35
CA VAL A 90 -8.41 8.11 6.77
C VAL A 90 -7.01 7.71 7.22
N ASP A 91 -6.27 8.67 7.78
CA ASP A 91 -5.02 8.43 8.48
C ASP A 91 -5.25 8.49 9.99
N MET A 92 -5.50 7.33 10.59
CA MET A 92 -5.78 7.21 12.03
C MET A 92 -4.53 7.26 12.90
N ASN A 93 -3.34 7.21 12.31
CA ASN A 93 -2.08 7.25 13.03
C ASN A 93 -1.53 8.68 13.11
N GLY A 94 -2.01 9.57 12.24
CA GLY A 94 -1.54 10.96 12.18
C GLY A 94 -0.13 11.09 11.62
N ASP A 95 0.34 10.08 10.88
CA ASP A 95 1.68 10.04 10.30
C ASP A 95 1.83 10.97 9.08
N TYR A 96 0.70 11.45 8.56
CA TYR A 96 0.66 12.27 7.36
C TYR A 96 0.01 13.63 7.62
N ASP A 97 0.81 14.68 7.52
CA ASP A 97 0.39 16.07 7.78
C ASP A 97 0.02 16.82 6.49
N ALA A 98 -0.74 16.19 5.62
CA ALA A 98 -1.26 16.83 4.42
C ALA A 98 -2.76 16.59 4.28
N VAL A 99 -3.43 17.56 3.60
CA VAL A 99 -4.89 17.51 3.37
C VAL A 99 -5.25 16.58 2.22
N GLU A 100 -4.26 16.21 1.40
CA GLU A 100 -4.44 15.43 0.16
C GLU A 100 -3.27 14.48 -0.07
N PHE A 101 -3.56 13.27 -0.55
CA PHE A 101 -2.61 12.30 -1.03
C PHE A 101 -3.05 11.77 -2.39
N ALA A 102 -2.20 11.87 -3.40
CA ALA A 102 -2.50 11.49 -4.78
C ALA A 102 -3.87 12.04 -5.29
N ARG A 103 -4.18 13.29 -4.95
CA ARG A 103 -5.44 14.01 -5.27
C ARG A 103 -6.68 13.46 -4.55
N VAL A 104 -6.51 12.62 -3.55
CA VAL A 104 -7.59 12.14 -2.69
C VAL A 104 -7.48 12.83 -1.32
N ARG A 105 -8.60 13.33 -0.82
CA ARG A 105 -8.68 14.01 0.47
C ARG A 105 -8.25 13.10 1.60
N VAL A 106 -7.40 13.61 2.50
CA VAL A 106 -6.99 12.93 3.73
C VAL A 106 -7.73 13.50 4.93
N VAL A 107 -8.20 12.62 5.79
CA VAL A 107 -8.87 12.97 7.04
C VAL A 107 -8.27 12.20 8.23
N SER A 108 -8.20 12.82 9.39
CA SER A 108 -7.64 12.21 10.61
C SER A 108 -8.62 11.31 11.38
N LYS A 109 -9.91 11.35 11.04
CA LYS A 109 -10.96 10.59 11.74
C LYS A 109 -11.96 10.02 10.75
N PRO A 110 -12.41 8.75 10.95
CA PRO A 110 -13.42 8.11 10.08
C PRO A 110 -14.72 8.92 9.94
N ALA A 111 -15.17 9.56 11.00
CA ALA A 111 -16.37 10.39 11.00
C ALA A 111 -16.33 11.58 10.04
N ARG A 112 -15.15 11.95 9.52
CA ARG A 112 -14.98 13.02 8.52
C ARG A 112 -15.02 12.52 7.08
N LEU A 113 -15.11 11.22 6.87
CA LEU A 113 -15.31 10.62 5.54
C LEU A 113 -16.75 10.89 5.05
N GLU A 114 -16.90 11.12 3.77
CA GLU A 114 -18.18 11.43 3.14
C GLU A 114 -19.01 10.16 2.85
N ARG A 115 -19.51 9.50 3.91
CA ARG A 115 -20.40 8.33 3.84
C ARG A 115 -19.92 7.25 2.86
N PRO A 116 -18.81 6.57 3.14
CA PRO A 116 -18.35 5.47 2.32
C PRO A 116 -19.31 4.28 2.40
N ASP A 117 -19.48 3.56 1.29
CA ASP A 117 -20.15 2.26 1.28
C ASP A 117 -19.27 1.18 1.93
N VAL A 118 -17.95 1.34 1.72
CA VAL A 118 -16.94 0.39 2.17
C VAL A 118 -15.62 1.14 2.47
N VAL A 119 -14.86 0.64 3.45
CA VAL A 119 -13.52 1.11 3.77
C VAL A 119 -12.54 -0.04 3.49
N ILE A 120 -11.50 0.24 2.72
CA ILE A 120 -10.45 -0.73 2.39
C ILE A 120 -9.17 -0.37 3.14
N VAL A 121 -8.64 -1.30 3.92
CA VAL A 121 -7.38 -1.11 4.64
C VAL A 121 -6.21 -1.14 3.66
N THR A 122 -5.42 -0.07 3.66
CA THR A 122 -4.25 0.12 2.79
C THR A 122 -2.96 0.38 3.58
N ASP A 123 -3.02 0.37 4.90
CA ASP A 123 -1.86 0.57 5.77
C ASP A 123 -0.94 -0.66 5.73
N LEU A 124 0.30 -0.45 5.25
CA LEU A 124 1.32 -1.52 5.18
C LEU A 124 2.08 -1.74 6.49
N ARG A 125 2.09 -0.75 7.39
CA ARG A 125 2.92 -0.79 8.61
C ARG A 125 2.15 -1.36 9.80
N THR A 126 0.93 -0.88 10.00
CA THR A 126 0.09 -1.16 11.17
C THR A 126 -1.30 -1.66 10.75
N SER A 127 -1.34 -2.50 9.72
CA SER A 127 -2.59 -2.97 9.09
C SER A 127 -3.58 -3.61 10.08
N GLU A 128 -3.10 -4.44 11.02
CA GLU A 128 -3.96 -5.05 12.04
C GLU A 128 -4.55 -4.02 13.01
N ASP A 129 -3.75 -3.02 13.42
CA ASP A 129 -4.21 -2.00 14.36
C ASP A 129 -5.19 -1.03 13.67
N SER A 130 -4.90 -0.66 12.43
CA SER A 130 -5.82 0.12 11.59
C SER A 130 -7.15 -0.61 11.41
N PHE A 131 -7.10 -1.92 11.16
CA PHE A 131 -8.29 -2.76 11.04
C PHE A 131 -9.10 -2.84 12.36
N LYS A 132 -8.44 -3.03 13.51
CA LYS A 132 -9.09 -3.03 14.83
C LYS A 132 -9.77 -1.70 15.16
N LYS A 133 -9.10 -0.58 14.84
CA LYS A 133 -9.68 0.76 15.03
C LYS A 133 -10.92 0.95 14.14
N LEU A 134 -10.90 0.47 12.89
CA LEU A 134 -12.05 0.59 11.99
C LEU A 134 -13.27 -0.18 12.45
N ILE A 135 -13.12 -1.36 13.07
CA ILE A 135 -14.24 -2.17 13.58
C ILE A 135 -15.05 -1.41 14.63
N SER A 136 -14.44 -0.48 15.36
CA SER A 136 -15.19 0.35 16.33
C SER A 136 -16.01 1.47 15.68
N GLU A 137 -15.72 1.82 14.42
CA GLU A 137 -16.31 2.95 13.73
C GLU A 137 -17.25 2.52 12.57
N PHE A 138 -17.00 1.34 11.98
CA PHE A 138 -17.74 0.82 10.83
C PHE A 138 -18.22 -0.62 11.07
N PRO A 139 -19.37 -0.99 10.49
CA PRO A 139 -19.79 -2.39 10.44
C PRO A 139 -18.71 -3.28 9.80
N ARG A 140 -18.44 -4.42 10.43
CA ARG A 140 -17.37 -5.34 10.02
C ARG A 140 -17.45 -5.74 8.54
N GLU A 141 -18.65 -5.97 8.03
CA GLU A 141 -18.94 -6.35 6.64
C GLU A 141 -18.62 -5.25 5.63
N LYS A 142 -18.44 -4.01 6.08
CA LYS A 142 -18.04 -2.84 5.29
C LYS A 142 -16.55 -2.51 5.38
N ILE A 143 -15.76 -3.38 5.98
CA ILE A 143 -14.31 -3.23 6.08
C ILE A 143 -13.67 -4.36 5.30
N LEU A 144 -12.94 -4.00 4.25
CA LEU A 144 -12.17 -4.93 3.43
C LEU A 144 -10.67 -4.73 3.66
N ALA A 145 -9.89 -5.74 3.36
CA ALA A 145 -8.44 -5.67 3.42
C ALA A 145 -7.83 -6.43 2.24
N PHE A 146 -6.67 -5.98 1.80
CA PHE A 146 -5.89 -6.67 0.79
C PHE A 146 -5.37 -8.00 1.36
N PRO A 147 -5.46 -9.11 0.62
CA PRO A 147 -4.86 -10.40 1.02
C PRO A 147 -3.38 -10.30 1.35
N LEU A 148 -2.63 -9.47 0.63
CA LEU A 148 -1.19 -9.22 0.86
C LEU A 148 -0.87 -8.66 2.26
N LEU A 149 -1.84 -8.03 2.95
CA LEU A 149 -1.65 -7.53 4.32
C LEU A 149 -1.67 -8.65 5.37
N GLY A 150 -2.10 -9.85 5.01
CA GLY A 150 -2.15 -11.00 5.91
C GLY A 150 -3.12 -10.84 7.09
N ILE A 151 -3.98 -9.83 7.07
CA ILE A 151 -5.00 -9.64 8.11
C ILE A 151 -5.96 -10.82 8.03
N LYS A 152 -6.13 -11.53 9.13
CA LYS A 152 -7.12 -12.62 9.25
C LYS A 152 -8.55 -12.07 9.27
N SER A 153 -8.93 -11.40 8.18
CA SER A 153 -10.31 -11.06 7.91
C SER A 153 -10.97 -12.28 7.29
N ASP A 154 -11.90 -12.88 7.99
CA ASP A 154 -12.63 -14.06 7.53
C ASP A 154 -13.26 -13.77 6.15
N LYS A 155 -12.81 -14.51 5.12
CA LYS A 155 -13.44 -14.73 3.84
C LYS A 155 -13.43 -13.59 2.78
N LEU A 156 -12.28 -13.39 2.16
CA LEU A 156 -12.23 -13.26 0.70
C LEU A 156 -11.52 -14.52 0.17
N LYS A 157 -12.27 -15.58 -0.11
CA LYS A 157 -11.73 -16.71 -0.89
C LYS A 157 -11.46 -16.17 -2.31
N PRO A 158 -10.23 -16.33 -2.85
CA PRO A 158 -10.00 -16.09 -4.26
C PRO A 158 -10.96 -16.99 -5.04
N LYS A 159 -11.65 -16.44 -6.05
CA LYS A 159 -12.31 -17.29 -7.05
C LYS A 159 -11.24 -18.17 -7.67
N GLU A 160 -11.35 -19.48 -7.49
CA GLU A 160 -10.60 -20.44 -8.30
C GLU A 160 -10.87 -20.10 -9.77
N ARG A 161 -9.85 -19.61 -10.45
CA ARG A 161 -9.87 -19.49 -11.91
C ARG A 161 -10.01 -20.90 -12.45
N THR A 162 -11.20 -21.27 -12.87
CA THR A 162 -11.42 -22.44 -13.72
C THR A 162 -10.63 -22.18 -15.01
N ALA A 163 -9.50 -22.88 -15.14
CA ALA A 163 -8.78 -22.96 -16.38
C ALA A 163 -9.68 -23.69 -17.40
N THR A 164 -10.01 -22.98 -18.47
CA THR A 164 -10.54 -23.56 -19.70
C THR A 164 -9.56 -23.21 -20.80
#